data_c5b420a111e4858bba8bbd8f2d5866a8
#
_entry.id   c5b420a111e4858bba8bbd8f2d5866a8
#
_cell.length_a   1.000
_cell.length_b   1.000
_cell.length_c   1.000
_cell.angle_alpha   90.00
_cell.angle_beta   90.00
_cell.angle_gamma   90.00
#
_symmetry.space_group_name_H-M   'P 1'
#
loop_
_entity.id
_entity.type
_entity.pdbx_description
1 polymer ?
#
loop_
_entity_poly.entity_id
_entity_poly.type
_entity_poly.pdbx_seq_one_letter_code
_entity_poly.pdbx_strand_id
1 'polypeptide(L)'
;VSWAAAAGMVTATDNSFYPRRKLVMLPGPTNVPERILLAMARPMINHRGPEFHQLYEGILRKSKELFRTKEGEVVVISASGTGGVEAAALNVVRPGDKVVVPVFGEFGERMVEHVKRAGGSVVEVRAPYGTAPEPSEVERALKSSGAKALFVVYNDTSPGVTYRWLRDVSRAAKDVGAFVVVDAISVFGGDELPQDDWGIDMVVAGAQKCLSLPPGITLISVSRELKDYISRNPPSTTIYFDLSKYFEFNKKLEIPFTPAIPIFYALDESLNMVLEEGLDKRIERHRLAAGAYYSALEAAGLKPFVEPRVRSNVVIAVQYPPGVDDAVFRDLLDRKFGVVVAGGFGSLRGKIFRIGNMGDISPINITQTLLGIAGALSDLGVRVDASAMLAAARDYLKPLMS
;
A
#
# COMPACT_ATOMS: atom_id res chain seq x y z
N VAL A 1 -4.08 -38.91 16.33
CA VAL A 1 -2.87 -38.08 16.47
C VAL A 1 -3.25 -36.90 17.34
N SER A 2 -2.77 -36.90 18.62
CA SER A 2 -3.22 -35.99 19.66
C SER A 2 -2.63 -34.58 19.42
N TRP A 3 -3.44 -33.57 19.54
CA TRP A 3 -3.09 -32.13 19.50
C TRP A 3 -2.18 -31.68 20.66
N ALA A 4 -1.88 -32.54 21.61
CA ALA A 4 -1.09 -32.25 22.80
C ALA A 4 0.45 -32.21 22.59
N ALA A 5 0.96 -32.62 21.43
CA ALA A 5 2.40 -32.71 21.19
C ALA A 5 3.02 -31.49 20.50
N ALA A 6 2.23 -30.46 20.12
CA ALA A 6 2.72 -29.22 19.49
C ALA A 6 2.74 -28.02 20.42
N ALA A 7 2.29 -28.16 21.67
CA ALA A 7 2.45 -27.14 22.68
C ALA A 7 3.85 -27.32 23.32
N GLY A 8 4.88 -26.74 22.68
CA GLY A 8 6.15 -26.50 23.37
C GLY A 8 5.83 -25.78 24.66
N MET A 9 6.25 -26.37 25.80
CA MET A 9 6.10 -25.80 27.13
C MET A 9 6.55 -24.32 27.11
N VAL A 10 5.60 -23.42 27.17
CA VAL A 10 5.85 -22.04 27.61
C VAL A 10 6.27 -22.18 29.06
N THR A 11 7.56 -22.14 29.32
CA THR A 11 8.08 -22.08 30.68
C THR A 11 7.55 -20.80 31.33
N ALA A 12 6.84 -20.96 32.44
CA ALA A 12 6.15 -19.91 33.18
C ALA A 12 7.10 -18.88 33.85
N THR A 13 8.04 -18.32 33.11
CA THR A 13 8.94 -17.26 33.60
C THR A 13 8.82 -15.93 32.81
N ASP A 14 7.94 -15.87 31.82
CA ASP A 14 7.62 -14.59 31.16
C ASP A 14 6.31 -14.04 31.75
N ASN A 15 6.45 -13.37 32.91
CA ASN A 15 5.37 -12.72 33.65
C ASN A 15 4.89 -11.40 32.99
N SER A 16 5.15 -11.17 31.71
CA SER A 16 4.58 -10.00 31.02
C SER A 16 3.17 -10.33 30.55
N PHE A 17 2.20 -10.03 31.39
CA PHE A 17 0.77 -10.06 31.08
C PHE A 17 0.39 -9.17 29.89
N TYR A 18 1.31 -8.31 29.46
CA TYR A 18 1.21 -7.45 28.29
C TYR A 18 2.30 -7.81 27.28
N PRO A 19 1.93 -8.11 26.03
CA PRO A 19 2.93 -8.28 24.98
C PRO A 19 3.78 -7.02 24.89
N ARG A 20 5.12 -7.15 24.83
CA ARG A 20 6.00 -6.02 24.60
C ARG A 20 5.54 -5.27 23.35
N ARG A 21 5.39 -3.93 23.46
CA ARG A 21 5.10 -3.10 22.30
C ARG A 21 6.26 -3.25 21.31
N LYS A 22 5.98 -3.82 20.15
CA LYS A 22 6.97 -4.00 19.07
C LYS A 22 6.81 -2.87 18.06
N LEU A 23 7.92 -2.47 17.47
CA LEU A 23 7.93 -1.56 16.34
C LEU A 23 7.68 -2.36 15.06
N VAL A 24 6.48 -2.23 14.49
CA VAL A 24 6.06 -2.98 13.31
C VAL A 24 6.48 -2.21 12.05
N MET A 25 7.59 -2.63 11.44
CA MET A 25 8.13 -2.05 10.21
C MET A 25 7.89 -2.99 9.01
N LEU A 26 6.69 -3.54 8.94
CA LEU A 26 6.22 -4.36 7.80
C LEU A 26 5.72 -3.46 6.65
N PRO A 27 5.80 -3.92 5.40
CA PRO A 27 5.09 -3.28 4.27
C PRO A 27 3.56 -3.42 4.35
N GLY A 28 3.00 -3.28 5.55
CA GLY A 28 1.62 -3.43 5.95
C GLY A 28 1.25 -4.86 6.38
N PRO A 29 0.38 -4.97 7.43
CA PRO A 29 -0.18 -3.83 8.18
C PRO A 29 0.90 -3.06 8.94
N THR A 30 0.62 -1.77 9.20
CA THR A 30 1.56 -0.85 9.85
C THR A 30 1.18 -0.61 11.32
N ASN A 31 2.02 0.15 12.06
CA ASN A 31 1.61 0.66 13.36
C ASN A 31 0.35 1.53 13.19
N VAL A 32 -0.54 1.45 14.18
CA VAL A 32 -1.76 2.26 14.23
C VAL A 32 -1.60 3.29 15.35
N PRO A 33 -1.69 4.60 15.05
CA PRO A 33 -1.65 5.65 16.07
C PRO A 33 -2.74 5.47 17.13
N GLU A 34 -2.43 5.80 18.39
CA GLU A 34 -3.38 5.68 19.51
C GLU A 34 -4.66 6.48 19.26
N ARG A 35 -4.56 7.64 18.65
CA ARG A 35 -5.67 8.50 18.26
C ARG A 35 -6.69 7.76 17.37
N ILE A 36 -6.20 6.95 16.43
CA ILE A 36 -7.02 6.11 15.55
C ILE A 36 -7.64 4.94 16.33
N LEU A 37 -6.88 4.29 17.21
CA LEU A 37 -7.41 3.20 18.05
C LEU A 37 -8.52 3.69 18.99
N LEU A 38 -8.37 4.88 19.58
CA LEU A 38 -9.38 5.49 20.43
C LEU A 38 -10.65 5.85 19.64
N ALA A 39 -10.52 6.28 18.39
CA ALA A 39 -11.68 6.54 17.53
C ALA A 39 -12.53 5.28 17.33
N MET A 40 -11.91 4.09 17.23
CA MET A 40 -12.64 2.81 17.08
C MET A 40 -13.43 2.39 18.31
N ALA A 41 -13.12 2.92 19.49
CA ALA A 41 -13.82 2.61 20.74
C ALA A 41 -15.15 3.36 20.91
N ARG A 42 -15.55 4.18 19.94
CA ARG A 42 -16.83 4.89 19.96
C ARG A 42 -18.03 3.93 19.91
N PRO A 43 -19.18 4.29 20.50
CA PRO A 43 -20.41 3.51 20.43
C PRO A 43 -20.85 3.26 18.98
N MET A 44 -21.55 2.15 18.76
CA MET A 44 -22.19 1.87 17.47
C MET A 44 -23.30 2.88 17.18
N ILE A 45 -23.42 3.25 15.91
CA ILE A 45 -24.49 4.13 15.41
C ILE A 45 -25.32 3.42 14.35
N ASN A 46 -26.50 3.94 14.09
CA ASN A 46 -27.34 3.45 12.99
C ASN A 46 -26.73 3.85 11.64
N HIS A 47 -26.29 2.86 10.85
CA HIS A 47 -25.69 3.09 9.53
C HIS A 47 -26.65 3.62 8.44
N ARG A 48 -27.96 3.82 8.80
CA ARG A 48 -28.99 4.47 7.99
C ARG A 48 -29.50 5.75 8.65
N GLY A 49 -28.83 6.21 9.70
CA GLY A 49 -29.21 7.39 10.46
C GLY A 49 -28.35 8.60 10.20
N PRO A 50 -28.77 9.78 10.69
CA PRO A 50 -28.12 11.06 10.41
C PRO A 50 -26.67 11.13 10.89
N GLU A 51 -26.32 10.43 11.98
CA GLU A 51 -24.95 10.40 12.52
C GLU A 51 -24.00 9.70 11.52
N PHE A 52 -24.45 8.60 10.92
CA PHE A 52 -23.65 7.93 9.88
C PHE A 52 -23.59 8.74 8.60
N HIS A 53 -24.68 9.40 8.18
CA HIS A 53 -24.69 10.29 7.02
C HIS A 53 -23.63 11.39 7.17
N GLN A 54 -23.57 12.05 8.34
CA GLN A 54 -22.58 13.09 8.63
C GLN A 54 -21.15 12.55 8.63
N LEU A 55 -20.93 11.39 9.25
CA LEU A 55 -19.62 10.72 9.26
C LEU A 55 -19.17 10.40 7.84
N TYR A 56 -20.05 9.78 7.05
CA TYR A 56 -19.72 9.32 5.71
C TYR A 56 -19.50 10.48 4.74
N GLU A 57 -20.32 11.53 4.81
CA GLU A 57 -20.11 12.77 4.05
C GLU A 57 -18.72 13.38 4.33
N GLY A 58 -18.34 13.45 5.61
CA GLY A 58 -17.01 13.90 6.02
C GLY A 58 -15.89 13.05 5.44
N ILE A 59 -16.04 11.72 5.46
CA ILE A 59 -15.09 10.78 4.86
C ILE A 59 -14.97 11.00 3.35
N LEU A 60 -16.09 11.08 2.63
CA LEU A 60 -16.09 11.26 1.18
C LEU A 60 -15.39 12.57 0.78
N ARG A 61 -15.72 13.68 1.44
CA ARG A 61 -15.11 14.98 1.19
C ARG A 61 -13.61 14.96 1.42
N LYS A 62 -13.15 14.49 2.58
CA LYS A 62 -11.72 14.41 2.92
C LYS A 62 -10.97 13.46 1.98
N SER A 63 -11.58 12.34 1.60
CA SER A 63 -10.96 11.40 0.66
C SER A 63 -10.73 12.02 -0.72
N LYS A 64 -11.64 12.86 -1.23
CA LYS A 64 -11.45 13.57 -2.50
C LYS A 64 -10.21 14.48 -2.47
N GLU A 65 -9.94 15.12 -1.34
CA GLU A 65 -8.74 15.95 -1.17
C GLU A 65 -7.45 15.09 -1.30
N LEU A 66 -7.44 13.89 -0.69
CA LEU A 66 -6.30 12.98 -0.76
C LEU A 66 -6.12 12.38 -2.17
N PHE A 67 -7.21 12.03 -2.85
CA PHE A 67 -7.15 11.56 -4.24
C PHE A 67 -6.79 12.69 -5.22
N ARG A 68 -6.86 13.95 -4.79
CA ARG A 68 -6.72 15.14 -5.65
C ARG A 68 -7.66 15.06 -6.84
N THR A 69 -8.93 14.80 -6.55
CA THR A 69 -10.02 14.76 -7.53
C THR A 69 -11.13 15.72 -7.17
N LYS A 70 -11.62 16.45 -8.15
CA LYS A 70 -12.77 17.36 -8.01
C LYS A 70 -14.07 16.67 -8.40
N GLU A 71 -14.05 15.92 -9.49
CA GLU A 71 -15.24 15.31 -10.08
C GLU A 71 -15.35 13.80 -9.82
N GLY A 72 -14.28 13.17 -9.33
CA GLY A 72 -14.29 11.74 -9.05
C GLY A 72 -15.32 11.35 -7.98
N GLU A 73 -15.95 10.21 -8.16
CA GLU A 73 -16.80 9.58 -7.15
C GLU A 73 -15.98 8.67 -6.25
N VAL A 74 -16.04 8.90 -4.95
CA VAL A 74 -15.34 8.05 -3.97
C VAL A 74 -16.34 7.08 -3.35
N VAL A 75 -15.99 5.82 -3.27
CA VAL A 75 -16.71 4.78 -2.53
C VAL A 75 -15.81 4.14 -1.49
N VAL A 76 -16.41 3.70 -0.39
CA VAL A 76 -15.71 3.02 0.71
C VAL A 76 -16.33 1.65 0.90
N ILE A 77 -15.50 0.62 0.82
CA ILE A 77 -15.93 -0.78 0.91
C ILE A 77 -15.30 -1.42 2.15
N SER A 78 -16.09 -2.12 2.96
CA SER A 78 -15.59 -2.95 4.07
C SER A 78 -14.93 -4.21 3.51
N ALA A 79 -13.69 -4.06 3.04
CA ALA A 79 -12.90 -5.12 2.43
C ALA A 79 -11.40 -4.83 2.58
N SER A 80 -10.55 -5.82 2.32
CA SER A 80 -9.12 -5.59 2.14
C SER A 80 -8.86 -4.84 0.83
N GLY A 81 -7.67 -4.24 0.68
CA GLY A 81 -7.25 -3.63 -0.59
C GLY A 81 -7.35 -4.61 -1.77
N THR A 82 -7.06 -5.90 -1.56
CA THR A 82 -7.23 -6.95 -2.59
C THR A 82 -8.68 -7.05 -3.06
N GLY A 83 -9.66 -6.93 -2.15
CA GLY A 83 -11.08 -6.84 -2.54
C GLY A 83 -11.39 -5.60 -3.37
N GLY A 84 -10.69 -4.48 -3.11
CA GLY A 84 -10.80 -3.27 -3.95
C GLY A 84 -10.27 -3.48 -5.37
N VAL A 85 -9.14 -4.19 -5.52
CA VAL A 85 -8.59 -4.54 -6.85
C VAL A 85 -9.52 -5.51 -7.59
N GLU A 86 -10.09 -6.48 -6.87
CA GLU A 86 -11.11 -7.38 -7.44
C GLU A 86 -12.35 -6.60 -7.89
N ALA A 87 -12.84 -5.67 -7.06
CA ALA A 87 -13.94 -4.78 -7.44
C ALA A 87 -13.59 -3.98 -8.70
N ALA A 88 -12.38 -3.43 -8.81
CA ALA A 88 -11.92 -2.71 -9.99
C ALA A 88 -11.98 -3.59 -11.24
N ALA A 89 -11.42 -4.80 -11.18
CA ALA A 89 -11.43 -5.73 -12.31
C ALA A 89 -12.87 -6.10 -12.74
N LEU A 90 -13.72 -6.48 -11.78
CA LEU A 90 -15.11 -6.88 -12.07
C LEU A 90 -15.97 -5.75 -12.67
N ASN A 91 -15.69 -4.48 -12.32
CA ASN A 91 -16.47 -3.35 -12.80
C ASN A 91 -15.97 -2.76 -14.14
N VAL A 92 -14.68 -2.92 -14.45
CA VAL A 92 -14.06 -2.33 -15.65
C VAL A 92 -13.96 -3.32 -16.79
N VAL A 93 -13.61 -4.58 -16.47
CA VAL A 93 -13.33 -5.61 -17.49
C VAL A 93 -14.58 -6.39 -17.85
N ARG A 94 -14.75 -6.66 -19.15
CA ARG A 94 -15.80 -7.53 -19.68
C ARG A 94 -15.15 -8.71 -20.42
N PRO A 95 -15.89 -9.84 -20.59
CA PRO A 95 -15.39 -10.98 -21.36
C PRO A 95 -14.90 -10.55 -22.74
N GLY A 96 -13.64 -10.88 -23.05
CA GLY A 96 -12.99 -10.53 -24.30
C GLY A 96 -12.27 -9.19 -24.34
N ASP A 97 -12.43 -8.31 -23.34
CA ASP A 97 -11.65 -7.07 -23.25
C ASP A 97 -10.17 -7.38 -23.12
N LYS A 98 -9.33 -6.62 -23.81
CA LYS A 98 -7.89 -6.66 -23.64
C LYS A 98 -7.47 -5.61 -22.62
N VAL A 99 -6.58 -6.01 -21.70
CA VAL A 99 -6.06 -5.16 -20.64
C VAL A 99 -4.54 -5.23 -20.65
N VAL A 100 -3.87 -4.08 -20.72
CA VAL A 100 -2.41 -4.00 -20.57
C VAL A 100 -2.08 -3.95 -19.08
N VAL A 101 -1.13 -4.79 -18.65
CA VAL A 101 -0.66 -4.85 -17.26
C VAL A 101 0.86 -4.85 -17.24
N PRO A 102 1.51 -3.78 -16.73
CA PRO A 102 2.92 -3.80 -16.38
C PRO A 102 3.16 -4.73 -15.19
N VAL A 103 4.07 -5.71 -15.33
CA VAL A 103 4.35 -6.73 -14.31
C VAL A 103 5.82 -6.67 -13.92
N PHE A 104 6.08 -6.29 -12.67
CA PHE A 104 7.43 -6.14 -12.10
C PHE A 104 7.51 -6.58 -10.62
N GLY A 105 6.47 -7.30 -10.14
CA GLY A 105 6.37 -7.87 -8.80
C GLY A 105 5.13 -8.75 -8.66
N GLU A 106 4.99 -9.36 -7.48
CA GLU A 106 3.92 -10.32 -7.16
C GLU A 106 2.51 -9.69 -7.17
N PHE A 107 2.40 -8.37 -6.92
CA PHE A 107 1.11 -7.70 -7.01
C PHE A 107 0.72 -7.43 -8.46
N GLY A 108 1.71 -7.23 -9.35
CA GLY A 108 1.49 -7.25 -10.79
C GLY A 108 0.98 -8.61 -11.28
N GLU A 109 1.56 -9.74 -10.82
CA GLU A 109 1.07 -11.10 -11.12
C GLU A 109 -0.37 -11.29 -10.64
N ARG A 110 -0.68 -10.81 -9.43
CA ARG A 110 -2.03 -10.88 -8.87
C ARG A 110 -3.02 -10.03 -9.66
N MET A 111 -2.58 -8.86 -10.15
CA MET A 111 -3.41 -8.02 -11.02
C MET A 111 -3.78 -8.75 -12.31
N VAL A 112 -2.82 -9.46 -12.92
CA VAL A 112 -3.06 -10.33 -14.08
C VAL A 112 -4.13 -11.40 -13.78
N GLU A 113 -4.07 -12.01 -12.60
CA GLU A 113 -5.06 -13.01 -12.18
C GLU A 113 -6.46 -12.39 -12.02
N HIS A 114 -6.58 -11.20 -11.40
CA HIS A 114 -7.86 -10.51 -11.26
C HIS A 114 -8.49 -10.19 -12.62
N VAL A 115 -7.72 -9.67 -13.57
CA VAL A 115 -8.19 -9.38 -14.93
C VAL A 115 -8.66 -10.64 -15.64
N LYS A 116 -7.88 -11.73 -15.59
CA LYS A 116 -8.27 -13.03 -16.20
C LYS A 116 -9.55 -13.59 -15.58
N ARG A 117 -9.70 -13.51 -14.26
CA ARG A 117 -10.91 -13.98 -13.56
C ARG A 117 -12.15 -13.12 -13.88
N ALA A 118 -11.96 -11.85 -14.16
CA ALA A 118 -13.03 -10.99 -14.66
C ALA A 118 -13.42 -11.26 -16.14
N GLY A 119 -12.73 -12.18 -16.82
CA GLY A 119 -12.97 -12.58 -18.22
C GLY A 119 -12.14 -11.82 -19.25
N GLY A 120 -11.21 -10.98 -18.82
CA GLY A 120 -10.33 -10.23 -19.72
C GLY A 120 -9.15 -11.04 -20.24
N SER A 121 -8.60 -10.57 -21.36
CA SER A 121 -7.33 -11.04 -21.94
C SER A 121 -6.22 -10.06 -21.56
N VAL A 122 -5.12 -10.55 -20.98
CA VAL A 122 -4.04 -9.69 -20.49
C VAL A 122 -2.92 -9.59 -21.51
N VAL A 123 -2.48 -8.37 -21.78
CA VAL A 123 -1.25 -8.04 -22.48
C VAL A 123 -0.22 -7.63 -21.43
N GLU A 124 0.63 -8.56 -21.07
CA GLU A 124 1.61 -8.40 -20.01
C GLU A 124 2.88 -7.70 -20.53
N VAL A 125 3.31 -6.61 -19.86
CA VAL A 125 4.60 -5.94 -20.14
C VAL A 125 5.48 -6.17 -18.93
N ARG A 126 6.44 -7.10 -19.07
CA ARG A 126 7.21 -7.63 -17.94
C ARG A 126 8.58 -6.99 -17.82
N ALA A 127 9.00 -6.78 -16.58
CA ALA A 127 10.38 -6.45 -16.22
C ALA A 127 10.89 -7.34 -15.08
N PRO A 128 12.20 -7.55 -14.94
CA PRO A 128 12.78 -8.24 -13.79
C PRO A 128 12.42 -7.56 -12.48
N TYR A 129 12.26 -8.34 -11.41
CA TYR A 129 12.02 -7.80 -10.07
C TYR A 129 13.20 -6.92 -9.62
N GLY A 130 12.88 -5.75 -9.07
CA GLY A 130 13.86 -4.71 -8.73
C GLY A 130 14.03 -3.65 -9.82
N THR A 131 13.39 -3.85 -10.97
CA THR A 131 13.27 -2.90 -12.09
C THR A 131 11.81 -2.66 -12.45
N ALA A 132 11.51 -1.89 -13.48
CA ALA A 132 10.15 -1.70 -13.99
C ALA A 132 10.19 -1.56 -15.53
N PRO A 133 9.09 -1.91 -16.25
CA PRO A 133 9.01 -1.74 -17.71
C PRO A 133 9.18 -0.27 -18.10
N GLU A 134 9.89 -0.02 -19.18
CA GLU A 134 10.03 1.33 -19.72
C GLU A 134 8.68 1.84 -20.26
N PRO A 135 8.40 3.15 -20.15
CA PRO A 135 7.16 3.75 -20.66
C PRO A 135 6.86 3.41 -22.11
N SER A 136 7.90 3.40 -22.96
CA SER A 136 7.77 3.10 -24.39
C SER A 136 7.32 1.66 -24.68
N GLU A 137 7.59 0.71 -23.78
CA GLU A 137 7.14 -0.67 -23.93
C GLU A 137 5.64 -0.77 -23.63
N VAL A 138 5.18 -0.09 -22.56
CA VAL A 138 3.75 -0.02 -22.18
C VAL A 138 2.96 0.74 -23.26
N GLU A 139 3.47 1.86 -23.75
CA GLU A 139 2.86 2.64 -24.85
C GLU A 139 2.71 1.79 -26.12
N ARG A 140 3.74 1.05 -26.49
CA ARG A 140 3.69 0.14 -27.64
C ARG A 140 2.63 -0.95 -27.45
N ALA A 141 2.55 -1.54 -26.27
CA ALA A 141 1.55 -2.55 -25.95
C ALA A 141 0.12 -1.97 -26.03
N LEU A 142 -0.11 -0.77 -25.52
CA LEU A 142 -1.39 -0.06 -25.63
C LEU A 142 -1.78 0.18 -27.10
N LYS A 143 -0.89 0.76 -27.89
CA LYS A 143 -1.14 1.08 -29.31
C LYS A 143 -1.41 -0.16 -30.16
N SER A 144 -0.67 -1.26 -29.93
CA SER A 144 -0.76 -2.46 -30.77
C SER A 144 -1.88 -3.42 -30.40
N SER A 145 -2.36 -3.38 -29.13
CA SER A 145 -3.34 -4.35 -28.63
C SER A 145 -4.80 -3.95 -28.84
N GLY A 146 -5.09 -2.64 -28.94
CA GLY A 146 -6.44 -2.12 -28.85
C GLY A 146 -7.04 -2.35 -27.46
N ALA A 147 -6.23 -2.17 -26.42
CA ALA A 147 -6.61 -2.43 -25.04
C ALA A 147 -7.74 -1.52 -24.58
N LYS A 148 -8.71 -2.10 -23.87
CA LYS A 148 -9.80 -1.39 -23.19
C LYS A 148 -9.34 -0.62 -21.97
N ALA A 149 -8.33 -1.15 -21.28
CA ALA A 149 -7.80 -0.54 -20.07
C ALA A 149 -6.32 -0.84 -19.87
N LEU A 150 -5.67 0.05 -19.11
CA LEU A 150 -4.36 -0.12 -18.49
C LEU A 150 -4.56 -0.31 -16.99
N PHE A 151 -4.12 -1.45 -16.44
CA PHE A 151 -4.12 -1.72 -15.01
C PHE A 151 -2.68 -1.68 -14.49
N VAL A 152 -2.40 -0.82 -13.52
CA VAL A 152 -1.05 -0.60 -12.99
C VAL A 152 -1.02 -0.77 -11.48
N VAL A 153 -0.11 -1.59 -10.97
CA VAL A 153 0.29 -1.52 -9.56
C VAL A 153 1.30 -0.39 -9.43
N TYR A 154 0.88 0.72 -8.81
CA TYR A 154 1.74 1.91 -8.72
C TYR A 154 2.99 1.66 -7.87
N ASN A 155 2.83 0.93 -6.74
CA ASN A 155 3.95 0.53 -5.90
C ASN A 155 3.83 -0.95 -5.53
N ASP A 156 4.64 -1.80 -6.16
CA ASP A 156 4.69 -3.22 -5.83
C ASP A 156 5.60 -3.45 -4.62
N THR A 157 4.97 -3.78 -3.49
CA THR A 157 5.68 -3.97 -2.23
C THR A 157 6.52 -5.24 -2.18
N SER A 158 6.33 -6.18 -3.11
CA SER A 158 7.09 -7.43 -3.10
C SER A 158 8.58 -7.22 -3.41
N PRO A 159 8.97 -6.44 -4.46
CA PRO A 159 10.35 -6.02 -4.67
C PRO A 159 10.67 -4.65 -4.04
N GLY A 160 9.67 -3.82 -3.68
CA GLY A 160 9.87 -2.43 -3.24
C GLY A 160 10.04 -1.44 -4.40
N VAL A 161 9.32 -1.66 -5.50
CA VAL A 161 9.39 -0.84 -6.72
C VAL A 161 8.20 0.09 -6.82
N THR A 162 8.44 1.38 -7.06
CA THR A 162 7.41 2.36 -7.47
C THR A 162 7.54 2.62 -8.97
N TYR A 163 6.44 2.49 -9.70
CA TYR A 163 6.37 2.76 -11.14
C TYR A 163 6.37 4.27 -11.41
N ARG A 164 7.55 4.87 -11.46
CA ARG A 164 7.74 6.33 -11.51
C ARG A 164 7.18 7.00 -12.77
N TRP A 165 6.89 6.25 -13.80
CA TRP A 165 6.35 6.75 -15.09
C TRP A 165 4.82 6.62 -15.19
N LEU A 166 4.12 6.46 -14.05
CA LEU A 166 2.66 6.30 -14.05
C LEU A 166 1.94 7.41 -14.81
N ARG A 167 2.36 8.67 -14.63
CA ARG A 167 1.81 9.82 -15.37
C ARG A 167 1.92 9.65 -16.89
N ASP A 168 3.09 9.21 -17.37
CA ASP A 168 3.36 9.12 -18.81
C ASP A 168 2.55 7.99 -19.46
N VAL A 169 2.50 6.82 -18.81
CA VAL A 169 1.70 5.70 -19.33
C VAL A 169 0.20 5.94 -19.20
N SER A 170 -0.24 6.71 -18.20
CA SER A 170 -1.64 7.13 -18.08
C SER A 170 -2.04 8.00 -19.28
N ARG A 171 -1.20 8.98 -19.65
CA ARG A 171 -1.41 9.78 -20.85
C ARG A 171 -1.47 8.91 -22.10
N ALA A 172 -0.51 8.01 -22.28
CA ALA A 172 -0.49 7.10 -23.43
C ALA A 172 -1.75 6.20 -23.51
N ALA A 173 -2.30 5.78 -22.37
CA ALA A 173 -3.55 5.04 -22.32
C ALA A 173 -4.75 5.91 -22.74
N LYS A 174 -4.82 7.15 -22.26
CA LYS A 174 -5.88 8.10 -22.67
C LYS A 174 -5.81 8.44 -24.18
N ASP A 175 -4.62 8.55 -24.75
CA ASP A 175 -4.41 8.81 -26.18
C ASP A 175 -5.01 7.70 -27.08
N VAL A 176 -5.13 6.48 -26.56
CA VAL A 176 -5.78 5.35 -27.28
C VAL A 176 -7.20 5.05 -26.79
N GLY A 177 -7.75 5.89 -25.92
CA GLY A 177 -9.11 5.73 -25.38
C GLY A 177 -9.25 4.60 -24.33
N ALA A 178 -8.16 4.16 -23.72
CA ALA A 178 -8.17 3.15 -22.68
C ALA A 178 -8.39 3.77 -21.28
N PHE A 179 -9.16 3.08 -20.44
CA PHE A 179 -9.29 3.43 -19.02
C PHE A 179 -8.00 3.14 -18.25
N VAL A 180 -7.69 3.99 -17.29
CA VAL A 180 -6.51 3.84 -16.40
C VAL A 180 -6.96 3.46 -15.00
N VAL A 181 -6.58 2.26 -14.56
CA VAL A 181 -6.89 1.71 -13.23
C VAL A 181 -5.60 1.49 -12.45
N VAL A 182 -5.51 2.08 -11.28
CA VAL A 182 -4.30 2.09 -10.46
C VAL A 182 -4.54 1.44 -9.11
N ASP A 183 -3.78 0.39 -8.83
CA ASP A 183 -3.59 -0.11 -7.47
C ASP A 183 -2.57 0.79 -6.75
N ALA A 184 -3.07 1.66 -5.90
CA ALA A 184 -2.28 2.52 -5.02
C ALA A 184 -2.35 2.10 -3.55
N ILE A 185 -2.76 0.85 -3.29
CA ILE A 185 -3.02 0.34 -1.93
C ILE A 185 -1.87 0.65 -0.98
N SER A 186 -0.63 0.43 -1.42
CA SER A 186 0.54 0.55 -0.55
C SER A 186 1.09 1.97 -0.45
N VAL A 187 0.72 2.86 -1.35
CA VAL A 187 1.39 4.15 -1.54
C VAL A 187 0.47 5.35 -1.34
N PHE A 188 -0.84 5.14 -1.28
CA PHE A 188 -1.83 6.21 -1.12
C PHE A 188 -1.63 7.00 0.17
N GLY A 189 -1.34 8.29 0.05
CA GLY A 189 -0.95 9.18 1.15
C GLY A 189 0.54 9.10 1.54
N GLY A 190 1.37 8.34 0.81
CA GLY A 190 2.81 8.21 1.03
C GLY A 190 3.67 8.58 -0.18
N ASP A 191 3.07 8.74 -1.35
CA ASP A 191 3.72 9.24 -2.56
C ASP A 191 2.72 10.05 -3.40
N GLU A 192 3.19 10.79 -4.39
CA GLU A 192 2.34 11.63 -5.24
C GLU A 192 1.39 10.81 -6.10
N LEU A 193 0.10 11.20 -6.09
CA LEU A 193 -0.92 10.56 -6.91
C LEU A 193 -2.08 11.53 -7.18
N PRO A 194 -1.88 12.60 -7.98
CA PRO A 194 -2.95 13.52 -8.35
C PRO A 194 -3.81 12.89 -9.46
N GLN A 195 -4.92 12.28 -9.05
CA GLN A 195 -5.78 11.47 -9.93
C GLN A 195 -6.21 12.22 -11.19
N ASP A 196 -6.78 13.43 -11.02
CA ASP A 196 -7.31 14.20 -12.15
C ASP A 196 -6.18 14.66 -13.08
N ASP A 197 -5.08 15.19 -12.53
CA ASP A 197 -3.95 15.75 -13.31
C ASP A 197 -3.21 14.67 -14.12
N TRP A 198 -3.24 13.42 -13.64
CA TRP A 198 -2.60 12.31 -14.33
C TRP A 198 -3.57 11.52 -15.21
N GLY A 199 -4.84 11.91 -15.28
CA GLY A 199 -5.86 11.27 -16.11
C GLY A 199 -6.20 9.85 -15.69
N ILE A 200 -6.14 9.56 -14.37
CA ILE A 200 -6.41 8.23 -13.82
C ILE A 200 -7.92 8.06 -13.63
N ASP A 201 -8.48 7.01 -14.22
CA ASP A 201 -9.93 6.76 -14.16
C ASP A 201 -10.36 6.05 -12.87
N MET A 202 -9.51 5.20 -12.30
CA MET A 202 -9.80 4.56 -11.02
C MET A 202 -8.53 4.41 -10.18
N VAL A 203 -8.63 4.78 -8.91
CA VAL A 203 -7.58 4.55 -7.91
C VAL A 203 -8.13 3.68 -6.80
N VAL A 204 -7.44 2.59 -6.49
CA VAL A 204 -7.74 1.71 -5.35
C VAL A 204 -6.73 1.95 -4.23
N ALA A 205 -7.21 2.31 -3.04
CA ALA A 205 -6.39 2.57 -1.87
C ALA A 205 -6.73 1.63 -0.71
N GLY A 206 -5.73 1.27 0.09
CA GLY A 206 -5.89 0.35 1.23
C GLY A 206 -5.64 1.04 2.58
N ALA A 207 -6.45 0.71 3.57
CA ALA A 207 -6.43 1.34 4.88
C ALA A 207 -5.14 1.07 5.69
N GLN A 208 -4.64 -0.18 5.68
CA GLN A 208 -3.57 -0.68 6.56
C GLN A 208 -2.14 -0.35 6.08
N LYS A 209 -1.99 0.66 5.26
CA LYS A 209 -0.72 1.12 4.66
C LYS A 209 -0.42 2.55 5.10
N CYS A 210 -0.19 3.47 4.18
CA CYS A 210 0.16 4.85 4.53
C CYS A 210 -0.95 5.61 5.27
N LEU A 211 -2.19 5.14 5.26
CA LEU A 211 -3.26 5.70 6.09
C LEU A 211 -3.21 5.26 7.56
N SER A 212 -2.36 4.30 7.92
CA SER A 212 -2.13 3.85 9.30
C SER A 212 -3.36 3.30 10.04
N LEU A 213 -4.33 2.73 9.33
CA LEU A 213 -5.49 2.08 9.96
C LEU A 213 -5.28 0.57 10.15
N PRO A 214 -6.09 -0.07 10.97
CA PRO A 214 -6.28 -1.51 10.89
C PRO A 214 -6.80 -1.93 9.49
N PRO A 215 -6.48 -3.16 9.02
CA PRO A 215 -7.05 -3.68 7.78
C PRO A 215 -8.57 -3.83 7.88
N GLY A 216 -9.28 -3.73 6.76
CA GLY A 216 -10.73 -3.97 6.71
C GLY A 216 -11.52 -2.91 5.93
N ILE A 217 -10.86 -1.89 5.39
CA ILE A 217 -11.46 -0.89 4.49
C ILE A 217 -10.57 -0.67 3.28
N THR A 218 -11.20 -0.54 2.13
CA THR A 218 -10.63 -0.04 0.88
C THR A 218 -11.42 1.18 0.39
N LEU A 219 -10.71 2.17 -0.14
CA LEU A 219 -11.29 3.33 -0.80
C LEU A 219 -11.07 3.18 -2.30
N ILE A 220 -12.08 3.50 -3.09
CA ILE A 220 -11.97 3.52 -4.54
C ILE A 220 -12.46 4.88 -5.01
N SER A 221 -11.62 5.60 -5.75
CA SER A 221 -12.01 6.82 -6.45
C SER A 221 -12.16 6.53 -7.94
N VAL A 222 -13.25 6.99 -8.55
CA VAL A 222 -13.62 6.67 -9.93
C VAL A 222 -13.89 7.97 -10.69
N SER A 223 -13.28 8.17 -11.85
CA SER A 223 -13.52 9.31 -12.72
C SER A 223 -14.99 9.36 -13.17
N ARG A 224 -15.47 10.52 -13.56
CA ARG A 224 -16.84 10.69 -14.08
C ARG A 224 -17.10 9.79 -15.29
N GLU A 225 -16.15 9.76 -16.23
CA GLU A 225 -16.26 8.94 -17.44
C GLU A 225 -16.41 7.45 -17.12
N LEU A 226 -15.55 6.92 -16.25
CA LEU A 226 -15.58 5.51 -15.87
C LEU A 226 -16.81 5.19 -14.99
N LYS A 227 -17.25 6.10 -14.13
CA LYS A 227 -18.49 5.97 -13.35
C LYS A 227 -19.70 5.82 -14.30
N ASP A 228 -19.79 6.67 -15.33
CA ASP A 228 -20.86 6.60 -16.32
C ASP A 228 -20.81 5.28 -17.10
N TYR A 229 -19.62 4.79 -17.44
CA TYR A 229 -19.44 3.49 -18.07
C TYR A 229 -19.94 2.35 -17.16
N ILE A 230 -19.51 2.31 -15.89
CA ILE A 230 -19.89 1.27 -14.91
C ILE A 230 -21.41 1.30 -14.69
N SER A 231 -22.01 2.50 -14.53
CA SER A 231 -23.45 2.64 -14.28
C SER A 231 -24.31 2.13 -15.43
N ARG A 232 -23.83 2.27 -16.69
CA ARG A 232 -24.51 1.72 -17.88
C ARG A 232 -24.22 0.24 -18.09
N ASN A 233 -23.16 -0.27 -17.51
CA ASN A 233 -22.69 -1.65 -17.69
C ASN A 233 -22.34 -2.27 -16.33
N PRO A 234 -23.31 -2.48 -15.43
CA PRO A 234 -23.03 -3.07 -14.12
C PRO A 234 -22.52 -4.52 -14.27
N PRO A 235 -21.65 -4.99 -13.36
CA PRO A 235 -21.18 -6.38 -13.39
C PRO A 235 -22.31 -7.36 -13.06
N SER A 236 -22.39 -8.46 -13.80
CA SER A 236 -23.40 -9.52 -13.56
C SER A 236 -22.93 -10.60 -12.58
N THR A 237 -21.65 -10.64 -12.24
CA THR A 237 -21.00 -11.73 -11.51
C THR A 237 -20.79 -11.45 -10.03
N THR A 238 -21.10 -10.25 -9.56
CA THR A 238 -20.94 -9.86 -8.16
C THR A 238 -22.10 -8.99 -7.69
N ILE A 239 -22.46 -9.12 -6.43
CA ILE A 239 -23.42 -8.24 -5.74
C ILE A 239 -22.65 -7.26 -4.83
N TYR A 240 -21.66 -7.78 -4.09
CA TYR A 240 -20.95 -7.00 -3.07
C TYR A 240 -20.00 -5.97 -3.66
N PHE A 241 -19.35 -6.29 -4.77
CA PHE A 241 -18.40 -5.42 -5.46
C PHE A 241 -19.00 -4.69 -6.67
N ASP A 242 -20.32 -4.65 -6.81
CA ASP A 242 -21.00 -3.86 -7.84
C ASP A 242 -20.95 -2.36 -7.46
N LEU A 243 -20.01 -1.62 -8.05
CA LEU A 243 -19.79 -0.21 -7.74
C LEU A 243 -20.99 0.67 -8.15
N SER A 244 -21.82 0.23 -9.11
CA SER A 244 -23.02 0.98 -9.50
C SER A 244 -23.98 1.14 -8.32
N LYS A 245 -24.09 0.14 -7.44
CA LYS A 245 -24.87 0.21 -6.20
C LYS A 245 -24.29 1.20 -5.21
N TYR A 246 -22.97 1.23 -5.07
CA TYR A 246 -22.32 2.21 -4.18
C TYR A 246 -22.56 3.63 -4.68
N PHE A 247 -22.51 3.90 -5.98
CA PHE A 247 -22.83 5.22 -6.52
C PHE A 247 -24.29 5.64 -6.24
N GLU A 248 -25.24 4.71 -6.32
CA GLU A 248 -26.64 5.00 -5.99
C GLU A 248 -26.82 5.28 -4.47
N PHE A 249 -26.14 4.52 -3.63
CA PHE A 249 -26.25 4.71 -2.19
C PHE A 249 -25.50 5.96 -1.71
N ASN A 250 -24.41 6.34 -2.32
CA ASN A 250 -23.71 7.61 -2.04
C ASN A 250 -24.62 8.84 -2.14
N LYS A 251 -25.60 8.83 -3.07
CA LYS A 251 -26.58 9.92 -3.21
C LYS A 251 -27.41 10.14 -1.94
N LYS A 252 -27.50 9.12 -1.08
CA LYS A 252 -28.21 9.14 0.20
C LYS A 252 -27.24 9.22 1.40
N LEU A 253 -25.94 9.36 1.14
CA LEU A 253 -24.88 9.26 2.15
C LEU A 253 -24.90 7.92 2.90
N GLU A 254 -25.22 6.86 2.18
CA GLU A 254 -25.30 5.49 2.69
C GLU A 254 -24.39 4.54 1.93
N ILE A 255 -24.24 3.32 2.48
CA ILE A 255 -23.51 2.21 1.86
C ILE A 255 -24.49 1.07 1.64
N PRO A 256 -24.43 0.33 0.51
CA PRO A 256 -25.42 -0.70 0.19
C PRO A 256 -25.50 -1.83 1.22
N PHE A 257 -24.39 -2.16 1.88
CA PHE A 257 -24.27 -3.25 2.86
C PHE A 257 -23.83 -2.71 4.21
N THR A 258 -24.07 -3.46 5.30
CA THR A 258 -23.69 -3.02 6.66
C THR A 258 -22.18 -2.76 6.74
N PRO A 259 -21.75 -1.52 7.03
CA PRO A 259 -20.36 -1.17 7.09
C PRO A 259 -19.69 -1.58 8.42
N ALA A 260 -18.39 -1.74 8.42
CA ALA A 260 -17.57 -1.93 9.62
C ALA A 260 -17.42 -0.59 10.38
N ILE A 261 -18.48 -0.12 11.06
CA ILE A 261 -18.58 1.22 11.68
C ILE A 261 -17.33 1.62 12.49
N PRO A 262 -16.75 0.77 13.37
CA PRO A 262 -15.53 1.15 14.10
C PRO A 262 -14.38 1.52 13.19
N ILE A 263 -14.23 0.84 12.02
CA ILE A 263 -13.16 1.15 11.08
C ILE A 263 -13.50 2.43 10.27
N PHE A 264 -14.78 2.77 10.10
CA PHE A 264 -15.18 4.06 9.52
C PHE A 264 -14.82 5.23 10.44
N TYR A 265 -14.99 5.08 11.76
CA TYR A 265 -14.48 6.07 12.72
C TYR A 265 -12.94 6.21 12.63
N ALA A 266 -12.23 5.08 12.54
CA ALA A 266 -10.80 5.08 12.34
C ALA A 266 -10.39 5.77 11.03
N LEU A 267 -11.14 5.53 9.95
CA LEU A 267 -10.88 6.17 8.65
C LEU A 267 -11.07 7.68 8.73
N ASP A 268 -12.17 8.13 9.32
CA ASP A 268 -12.43 9.55 9.52
C ASP A 268 -11.30 10.24 10.28
N GLU A 269 -10.83 9.62 11.34
CA GLU A 269 -9.74 10.12 12.17
C GLU A 269 -8.39 10.11 11.44
N SER A 270 -8.10 9.05 10.69
CA SER A 270 -6.89 9.00 9.87
C SER A 270 -6.87 10.10 8.80
N LEU A 271 -8.00 10.33 8.13
CA LEU A 271 -8.13 11.42 7.16
C LEU A 271 -7.94 12.80 7.81
N ASN A 272 -8.45 13.00 9.03
CA ASN A 272 -8.19 14.23 9.80
C ASN A 272 -6.70 14.40 10.04
N MET A 273 -6.01 13.36 10.52
CA MET A 273 -4.56 13.41 10.78
C MET A 273 -3.75 13.71 9.51
N VAL A 274 -4.12 13.15 8.36
CA VAL A 274 -3.46 13.43 7.08
C VAL A 274 -3.65 14.90 6.68
N LEU A 275 -4.86 15.43 6.83
CA LEU A 275 -5.16 16.83 6.47
C LEU A 275 -4.54 17.82 7.45
N GLU A 276 -4.47 17.51 8.74
CA GLU A 276 -3.78 18.30 9.77
C GLU A 276 -2.27 18.40 9.48
N GLU A 277 -1.64 17.27 9.10
CA GLU A 277 -0.24 17.23 8.67
C GLU A 277 -0.03 17.98 7.35
N GLY A 278 -1.01 17.90 6.46
CA GLY A 278 -0.95 18.32 5.07
C GLY A 278 -0.37 17.22 4.17
N LEU A 279 -1.11 16.86 3.11
CA LEU A 279 -0.76 15.74 2.23
C LEU A 279 0.66 15.88 1.63
N ASP A 280 1.04 17.07 1.17
CA ASP A 280 2.38 17.31 0.60
C ASP A 280 3.49 17.11 1.64
N LYS A 281 3.28 17.59 2.87
CA LYS A 281 4.23 17.39 3.96
C LYS A 281 4.35 15.93 4.34
N ARG A 282 3.23 15.20 4.32
CA ARG A 282 3.20 13.76 4.58
C ARG A 282 3.97 12.98 3.52
N ILE A 283 3.78 13.30 2.24
CA ILE A 283 4.54 12.70 1.14
C ILE A 283 6.03 12.99 1.29
N GLU A 284 6.38 14.24 1.59
CA GLU A 284 7.78 14.63 1.83
C GLU A 284 8.38 13.90 3.03
N ARG A 285 7.63 13.71 4.12
CA ARG A 285 8.06 12.92 5.28
C ARG A 285 8.40 11.47 4.87
N HIS A 286 7.59 10.82 4.04
CA HIS A 286 7.88 9.48 3.54
C HIS A 286 9.14 9.47 2.67
N ARG A 287 9.31 10.47 1.79
CA ARG A 287 10.48 10.61 0.94
C ARG A 287 11.77 10.80 1.74
N LEU A 288 11.75 11.68 2.73
CA LEU A 288 12.89 11.93 3.62
C LEU A 288 13.24 10.68 4.44
N ALA A 289 12.23 10.03 5.01
CA ALA A 289 12.42 8.78 5.76
C ALA A 289 13.02 7.66 4.88
N ALA A 290 12.57 7.51 3.64
CA ALA A 290 13.16 6.57 2.69
C ALA A 290 14.61 6.93 2.37
N GLY A 291 14.92 8.22 2.16
CA GLY A 291 16.28 8.72 1.98
C GLY A 291 17.19 8.38 3.15
N ALA A 292 16.70 8.53 4.38
CA ALA A 292 17.44 8.14 5.59
C ALA A 292 17.79 6.64 5.59
N TYR A 293 16.81 5.78 5.27
CA TYR A 293 17.06 4.34 5.16
C TYR A 293 18.06 4.00 4.06
N TYR A 294 17.87 4.48 2.84
CA TYR A 294 18.78 4.17 1.72
C TYR A 294 20.21 4.63 2.00
N SER A 295 20.40 5.87 2.45
CA SER A 295 21.72 6.41 2.81
C SER A 295 22.39 5.61 3.93
N ALA A 296 21.65 5.28 4.99
CA ALA A 296 22.18 4.51 6.11
C ALA A 296 22.60 3.10 5.70
N LEU A 297 21.76 2.41 4.94
CA LEU A 297 22.03 1.04 4.51
C LEU A 297 23.23 0.98 3.55
N GLU A 298 23.33 1.90 2.61
CA GLU A 298 24.45 2.00 1.69
C GLU A 298 25.77 2.34 2.42
N ALA A 299 25.74 3.25 3.40
CA ALA A 299 26.89 3.56 4.26
C ALA A 299 27.39 2.37 5.08
N ALA A 300 26.50 1.44 5.42
CA ALA A 300 26.81 0.18 6.07
C ALA A 300 27.28 -0.93 5.12
N GLY A 301 27.39 -0.66 3.82
CA GLY A 301 27.70 -1.66 2.80
C GLY A 301 26.55 -2.63 2.49
N LEU A 302 25.33 -2.35 2.96
CA LEU A 302 24.15 -3.13 2.63
C LEU A 302 23.58 -2.67 1.29
N LYS A 303 23.20 -3.63 0.46
CA LYS A 303 22.79 -3.33 -0.90
C LYS A 303 21.27 -3.26 -1.00
N PRO A 304 20.67 -2.09 -1.32
CA PRO A 304 19.29 -2.02 -1.74
C PRO A 304 19.05 -2.93 -2.95
N PHE A 305 17.91 -3.61 -2.97
CA PHE A 305 17.59 -4.57 -4.05
C PHE A 305 17.17 -3.87 -5.33
N VAL A 306 16.53 -2.71 -5.20
CA VAL A 306 15.86 -2.00 -6.29
C VAL A 306 16.80 -0.98 -6.94
N GLU A 307 16.73 -0.85 -8.26
CA GLU A 307 17.42 0.21 -9.00
C GLU A 307 17.04 1.60 -8.50
N PRO A 308 18.01 2.55 -8.40
CA PRO A 308 17.75 3.88 -7.82
C PRO A 308 16.56 4.63 -8.42
N ARG A 309 16.35 4.55 -9.75
CA ARG A 309 15.31 5.28 -10.49
C ARG A 309 13.88 4.84 -10.18
N VAL A 310 13.69 3.64 -9.59
CA VAL A 310 12.36 3.07 -9.28
C VAL A 310 12.21 2.67 -7.82
N ARG A 311 13.13 3.10 -6.95
CA ARG A 311 13.07 2.88 -5.51
C ARG A 311 11.77 3.42 -4.92
N SER A 312 11.16 2.63 -4.05
CA SER A 312 9.96 3.01 -3.34
C SER A 312 10.27 3.95 -2.17
N ASN A 313 9.42 4.95 -1.96
CA ASN A 313 9.45 5.79 -0.77
C ASN A 313 8.77 5.11 0.44
N VAL A 314 8.04 4.03 0.22
CA VAL A 314 7.23 3.40 1.28
C VAL A 314 7.67 1.98 1.63
N VAL A 315 8.52 1.35 0.81
CA VAL A 315 9.10 0.03 1.07
C VAL A 315 10.56 0.00 0.69
N ILE A 316 11.43 -0.26 1.64
CA ILE A 316 12.87 -0.41 1.40
C ILE A 316 13.21 -1.90 1.39
N ALA A 317 13.55 -2.44 0.22
CA ALA A 317 13.99 -3.82 0.05
C ALA A 317 15.51 -3.90 0.04
N VAL A 318 16.07 -4.80 0.83
CA VAL A 318 17.51 -4.91 1.08
C VAL A 318 17.95 -6.35 0.88
N GLN A 319 19.02 -6.56 0.14
CA GLN A 319 19.62 -7.89 -0.04
C GLN A 319 20.28 -8.34 1.27
N TYR A 320 20.13 -9.61 1.61
CA TYR A 320 20.90 -10.17 2.73
C TYR A 320 22.38 -10.21 2.40
N PRO A 321 23.26 -9.87 3.37
CA PRO A 321 24.69 -10.17 3.24
C PRO A 321 24.93 -11.68 3.09
N PRO A 322 26.00 -12.10 2.41
CA PRO A 322 26.34 -13.51 2.29
C PRO A 322 26.39 -14.22 3.66
N GLY A 323 25.77 -15.39 3.74
CA GLY A 323 25.74 -16.22 4.94
C GLY A 323 24.68 -15.85 5.99
N VAL A 324 23.91 -14.78 5.79
CA VAL A 324 22.81 -14.41 6.70
C VAL A 324 21.52 -15.15 6.31
N ASP A 325 21.00 -15.93 7.23
CA ASP A 325 19.70 -16.61 7.09
C ASP A 325 18.53 -15.64 7.39
N ASP A 326 17.53 -15.61 6.52
CA ASP A 326 16.34 -14.76 6.61
C ASP A 326 15.57 -14.96 7.92
N ALA A 327 15.31 -16.22 8.29
CA ALA A 327 14.49 -16.53 9.46
C ALA A 327 15.22 -16.18 10.75
N VAL A 328 16.51 -16.51 10.83
CA VAL A 328 17.36 -16.22 12.00
C VAL A 328 17.52 -14.72 12.18
N PHE A 329 17.80 -13.97 11.12
CA PHE A 329 17.93 -12.50 11.20
C PHE A 329 16.64 -11.85 11.70
N ARG A 330 15.48 -12.19 11.12
CA ARG A 330 14.20 -11.57 11.48
C ARG A 330 13.75 -11.97 12.90
N ASP A 331 13.98 -13.22 13.33
CA ASP A 331 13.69 -13.65 14.70
C ASP A 331 14.55 -12.89 15.72
N LEU A 332 15.85 -12.74 15.43
CA LEU A 332 16.77 -11.99 16.28
C LEU A 332 16.39 -10.50 16.36
N LEU A 333 16.05 -9.89 15.23
CA LEU A 333 15.63 -8.50 15.15
C LEU A 333 14.34 -8.25 15.95
N ASP A 334 13.37 -9.17 15.86
CA ASP A 334 12.12 -9.11 16.62
C ASP A 334 12.36 -9.31 18.13
N ARG A 335 13.00 -10.42 18.52
CA ARG A 335 13.11 -10.80 19.95
C ARG A 335 14.07 -9.91 20.74
N LYS A 336 15.21 -9.55 20.16
CA LYS A 336 16.25 -8.79 20.86
C LYS A 336 16.06 -7.28 20.74
N PHE A 337 15.67 -6.79 19.57
CA PHE A 337 15.59 -5.37 19.26
C PHE A 337 14.16 -4.82 19.20
N GLY A 338 13.13 -5.70 19.23
CA GLY A 338 11.73 -5.31 19.21
C GLY A 338 11.29 -4.69 17.89
N VAL A 339 11.97 -4.99 16.77
CA VAL A 339 11.68 -4.47 15.44
C VAL A 339 11.24 -5.61 14.52
N VAL A 340 10.09 -5.48 13.91
CA VAL A 340 9.50 -6.49 13.01
C VAL A 340 9.58 -6.02 11.58
N VAL A 341 10.36 -6.74 10.74
CA VAL A 341 10.48 -6.49 9.29
C VAL A 341 9.98 -7.70 8.50
N ALA A 342 9.62 -7.50 7.24
CA ALA A 342 9.18 -8.59 6.37
C ALA A 342 10.36 -9.25 5.65
N GLY A 343 10.27 -10.56 5.40
CA GLY A 343 11.13 -11.26 4.44
C GLY A 343 10.72 -10.99 2.98
N GLY A 344 11.44 -11.59 2.03
CA GLY A 344 11.07 -11.59 0.62
C GLY A 344 9.76 -12.34 0.37
N PHE A 345 9.08 -12.00 -0.73
CA PHE A 345 7.84 -12.64 -1.17
C PHE A 345 8.06 -13.37 -2.50
N GLY A 346 7.34 -14.47 -2.75
CA GLY A 346 7.49 -15.23 -3.99
C GLY A 346 8.94 -15.69 -4.24
N SER A 347 9.48 -15.36 -5.40
CA SER A 347 10.85 -15.71 -5.84
C SER A 347 11.96 -15.00 -5.06
N LEU A 348 11.63 -13.96 -4.28
CA LEU A 348 12.57 -13.20 -3.44
C LEU A 348 12.68 -13.74 -2.01
N ARG A 349 11.95 -14.82 -1.67
CA ARG A 349 12.00 -15.43 -0.33
C ARG A 349 13.44 -15.87 0.01
N GLY A 350 13.90 -15.48 1.20
CA GLY A 350 15.26 -15.76 1.66
C GLY A 350 16.37 -14.92 1.01
N LYS A 351 16.05 -14.04 0.04
CA LYS A 351 17.03 -13.22 -0.67
C LYS A 351 17.10 -11.79 -0.18
N ILE A 352 15.97 -11.26 0.30
CA ILE A 352 15.82 -9.89 0.77
C ILE A 352 15.00 -9.83 2.05
N PHE A 353 15.21 -8.78 2.83
CA PHE A 353 14.22 -8.30 3.81
C PHE A 353 13.66 -6.95 3.37
N ARG A 354 12.48 -6.61 3.91
CA ARG A 354 11.78 -5.39 3.54
C ARG A 354 11.39 -4.60 4.78
N ILE A 355 11.73 -3.32 4.77
CA ILE A 355 11.34 -2.35 5.80
C ILE A 355 10.13 -1.59 5.27
N GLY A 356 9.03 -1.60 6.00
CA GLY A 356 7.87 -0.76 5.71
C GLY A 356 8.10 0.65 6.23
N ASN A 357 8.14 1.61 5.32
CA ASN A 357 8.22 3.04 5.62
C ASN A 357 6.86 3.67 5.32
N MET A 358 5.86 3.33 6.13
CA MET A 358 4.44 3.62 5.86
C MET A 358 3.73 4.17 7.09
N GLY A 359 2.95 5.23 6.89
CA GLY A 359 1.98 5.71 7.85
C GLY A 359 2.59 6.41 9.07
N ASP A 360 2.57 5.76 10.21
CA ASP A 360 3.11 6.29 11.47
C ASP A 360 4.64 6.15 11.51
N ILE A 361 5.33 7.10 10.90
CA ILE A 361 6.79 7.14 10.77
C ILE A 361 7.32 8.35 11.54
N SER A 362 8.38 8.11 12.34
CA SER A 362 9.07 9.15 13.09
C SER A 362 10.59 8.94 13.04
N PRO A 363 11.39 9.98 13.31
CA PRO A 363 12.85 9.85 13.46
C PRO A 363 13.25 8.77 14.48
N ILE A 364 12.48 8.62 15.56
CA ILE A 364 12.71 7.60 16.59
C ILE A 364 12.54 6.20 16.00
N ASN A 365 11.45 5.96 15.26
CA ASN A 365 11.17 4.66 14.65
C ASN A 365 12.26 4.28 13.63
N ILE A 366 12.71 5.26 12.83
CA ILE A 366 13.80 5.06 11.84
C ILE A 366 15.09 4.71 12.56
N THR A 367 15.48 5.49 13.57
CA THR A 367 16.71 5.27 14.35
C THR A 367 16.70 3.91 15.04
N GLN A 368 15.61 3.54 15.70
CA GLN A 368 15.46 2.23 16.34
C GLN A 368 15.59 1.10 15.33
N THR A 369 14.97 1.24 14.15
CA THR A 369 15.04 0.23 13.07
C THR A 369 16.48 0.07 12.57
N LEU A 370 17.20 1.16 12.31
CA LEU A 370 18.58 1.13 11.83
C LEU A 370 19.51 0.50 12.87
N LEU A 371 19.41 0.91 14.15
CA LEU A 371 20.19 0.32 15.23
C LEU A 371 19.88 -1.16 15.45
N GLY A 372 18.60 -1.53 15.36
CA GLY A 372 18.19 -2.94 15.46
C GLY A 372 18.80 -3.79 14.34
N ILE A 373 18.75 -3.32 13.10
CA ILE A 373 19.34 -4.00 11.93
C ILE A 373 20.87 -4.15 12.13
N ALA A 374 21.54 -3.06 12.51
CA ALA A 374 23.00 -3.11 12.77
C ALA A 374 23.35 -4.11 13.88
N GLY A 375 22.60 -4.09 14.99
CA GLY A 375 22.81 -5.02 16.10
C GLY A 375 22.56 -6.47 15.72
N ALA A 376 21.44 -6.76 15.03
CA ALA A 376 21.11 -8.12 14.58
C ALA A 376 22.15 -8.68 13.60
N LEU A 377 22.64 -7.88 12.66
CA LEU A 377 23.68 -8.28 11.73
C LEU A 377 25.03 -8.50 12.44
N SER A 378 25.37 -7.63 13.39
CA SER A 378 26.59 -7.78 14.22
C SER A 378 26.59 -9.07 15.04
N ASP A 379 25.44 -9.43 15.62
CA ASP A 379 25.28 -10.70 16.36
C ASP A 379 25.43 -11.93 15.43
N LEU A 380 25.16 -11.79 14.14
CA LEU A 380 25.34 -12.80 13.11
C LEU A 380 26.75 -12.76 12.46
N GLY A 381 27.68 -11.98 13.03
CA GLY A 381 29.06 -11.89 12.58
C GLY A 381 29.30 -10.99 11.37
N VAL A 382 28.30 -10.24 10.93
CA VAL A 382 28.44 -9.26 9.84
C VAL A 382 28.91 -7.92 10.45
N ARG A 383 30.02 -7.39 9.96
CA ARG A 383 30.50 -6.06 10.38
C ARG A 383 29.58 -4.97 9.84
N VAL A 384 28.96 -4.22 10.73
CA VAL A 384 28.12 -3.06 10.42
C VAL A 384 28.52 -1.89 11.29
N ASP A 385 28.86 -0.77 10.69
CA ASP A 385 29.15 0.47 11.43
C ASP A 385 27.84 1.25 11.67
N ALA A 386 27.26 1.05 12.84
CA ALA A 386 26.03 1.75 13.26
C ALA A 386 26.21 3.28 13.33
N SER A 387 27.42 3.76 13.67
CA SER A 387 27.71 5.19 13.73
C SER A 387 27.70 5.80 12.32
N ALA A 388 28.31 5.12 11.35
CA ALA A 388 28.27 5.54 9.93
C ALA A 388 26.84 5.53 9.38
N MET A 389 26.02 4.51 9.73
CA MET A 389 24.58 4.47 9.35
C MET A 389 23.84 5.70 9.85
N LEU A 390 23.96 6.03 11.13
CA LEU A 390 23.25 7.17 11.72
C LEU A 390 23.78 8.51 11.17
N ALA A 391 25.09 8.62 10.95
CA ALA A 391 25.68 9.81 10.34
C ALA A 391 25.14 10.05 8.93
N ALA A 392 25.03 9.01 8.10
CA ALA A 392 24.47 9.09 6.75
C ALA A 392 22.95 9.42 6.72
N ALA A 393 22.20 8.96 7.72
CA ALA A 393 20.77 9.28 7.85
C ALA A 393 20.50 10.72 8.32
N ARG A 394 21.46 11.37 8.97
CA ARG A 394 21.26 12.61 9.75
C ARG A 394 20.61 13.75 8.97
N ASP A 395 21.05 13.98 7.75
CA ASP A 395 20.57 15.11 6.94
C ASP A 395 19.12 14.91 6.47
N TYR A 396 18.68 13.66 6.36
CA TYR A 396 17.30 13.31 6.10
C TYR A 396 16.41 13.34 7.33
N LEU A 397 16.98 13.01 8.52
CA LEU A 397 16.22 12.99 9.77
C LEU A 397 16.02 14.39 10.36
N LYS A 398 17.00 15.30 10.16
CA LYS A 398 16.93 16.66 10.71
C LYS A 398 15.66 17.42 10.36
N PRO A 399 15.17 17.43 9.09
CA PRO A 399 13.91 18.09 8.75
C PRO A 399 12.67 17.42 9.36
N LEU A 400 12.76 16.17 9.78
CA LEU A 400 11.66 15.45 10.41
C LEU A 400 11.56 15.68 11.93
N MET A 401 12.52 16.40 12.53
CA MET A 401 12.57 16.75 13.96
C MET A 401 12.02 18.14 14.24
N SER A 402 11.82 18.95 13.20
CA SER A 402 11.24 20.29 13.26
C SER A 402 9.72 20.25 13.03
#